data_fb163ff0c406986b40c51f8e7a83fa3f
#
_entry.id   fb163ff0c406986b40c51f8e7a83fa3f
#
_cell.length_a   1.000
_cell.length_b   1.000
_cell.length_c   1.000
_cell.angle_alpha   90.00
_cell.angle_beta   90.00
_cell.angle_gamma   90.00
#
_symmetry.space_group_name_H-M   'P 1'
#
loop_
_entity.id
_entity.type
_entity.pdbx_description
1 polymer ?
#
loop_
_entity_poly.entity_id
_entity_poly.type
_entity_poly.pdbx_seq_one_letter_code
_entity_poly.pdbx_strand_id
1 'polypeptide(L)'
;MGLVLCTFVNALQQESFQTKHYLYPFLFTPAYMTKVNGMAVTFAMDLAYVAVERPAGYDADEAKETLAKYETKTTETDTQDLPNIIVIMDEAFSDLKVLGPLETNEDYMPLMHRMQQGEKNTVTGYVQTSVCGGNTADSEFEFLTGNTMAFLPNGSIPYQQYIKSRTPSLAGYLKSLGYATYAQHPYQASGWNRDKVYPLLGFDNLDFMEDYRDVSYVRNYISDASDMEHIIETYEKNKASGKPAFIFNVTMQNHGC
;
A
#
# COMPACT_ATOMS: atom_id res chain seq x y z
N MET A 1 20.52 -15.40 33.26
CA MET A 1 19.59 -15.89 32.24
C MET A 1 19.00 -14.73 31.43
N GLY A 2 18.49 -13.65 32.04
CA GLY A 2 17.89 -12.50 31.29
C GLY A 2 18.87 -11.83 30.32
N LEU A 3 20.09 -11.55 30.71
CA LEU A 3 21.10 -10.90 29.86
C LEU A 3 21.39 -11.71 28.57
N VAL A 4 21.52 -13.03 28.71
CA VAL A 4 21.79 -13.93 27.57
C VAL A 4 20.59 -13.90 26.57
N LEU A 5 19.38 -13.92 27.10
CA LEU A 5 18.16 -13.83 26.27
C LEU A 5 18.08 -12.50 25.53
N CYS A 6 18.32 -11.38 26.22
CA CYS A 6 18.35 -10.06 25.58
C CYS A 6 19.43 -9.96 24.48
N THR A 7 20.64 -10.47 24.76
CA THR A 7 21.73 -10.48 23.78
C THR A 7 21.36 -11.33 22.56
N PHE A 8 20.71 -12.47 22.76
CA PHE A 8 20.28 -13.35 21.69
C PHE A 8 19.16 -12.69 20.84
N VAL A 9 18.15 -12.11 21.48
CA VAL A 9 17.09 -11.37 20.77
C VAL A 9 17.67 -10.21 19.96
N ASN A 10 18.58 -9.43 20.54
CA ASN A 10 19.26 -8.36 19.82
C ASN A 10 20.08 -8.87 18.62
N ALA A 11 20.76 -10.02 18.77
CA ALA A 11 21.48 -10.62 17.65
C ALA A 11 20.55 -11.03 16.50
N LEU A 12 19.37 -11.58 16.83
CA LEU A 12 18.37 -11.96 15.84
C LEU A 12 17.80 -10.77 15.04
N GLN A 13 17.92 -9.54 15.56
CA GLN A 13 17.49 -8.31 14.86
C GLN A 13 18.58 -7.77 13.90
N GLN A 14 19.81 -8.28 13.97
CA GLN A 14 20.89 -7.81 13.11
C GLN A 14 20.85 -8.51 11.75
N GLU A 15 20.75 -7.73 10.67
CA GLU A 15 20.75 -8.26 9.30
C GLU A 15 21.98 -9.13 9.01
N SER A 16 23.16 -8.73 9.49
CA SER A 16 24.40 -9.50 9.36
C SER A 16 24.33 -10.88 10.06
N PHE A 17 23.65 -10.96 11.20
CA PHE A 17 23.41 -12.21 11.90
C PHE A 17 22.41 -13.09 11.15
N GLN A 18 21.31 -12.48 10.68
CA GLN A 18 20.28 -13.17 9.91
C GLN A 18 20.86 -13.79 8.64
N THR A 19 21.61 -13.00 7.86
CA THR A 19 22.29 -13.46 6.64
C THR A 19 23.30 -14.56 6.91
N LYS A 20 24.14 -14.40 7.94
CA LYS A 20 25.15 -15.39 8.32
C LYS A 20 24.55 -16.74 8.73
N HIS A 21 23.38 -16.72 9.33
CA HIS A 21 22.70 -17.91 9.84
C HIS A 21 21.52 -18.36 8.97
N TYR A 22 21.37 -17.80 7.77
CA TYR A 22 20.30 -18.12 6.82
C TYR A 22 18.89 -18.01 7.41
N LEU A 23 18.66 -17.01 8.28
CA LEU A 23 17.36 -16.74 8.84
C LEU A 23 16.49 -16.00 7.79
N TYR A 24 15.22 -16.35 7.75
CA TYR A 24 14.24 -15.72 6.87
C TYR A 24 13.51 -14.59 7.59
N PRO A 25 13.79 -13.31 7.27
CA PRO A 25 13.26 -12.17 8.03
C PRO A 25 11.93 -11.62 7.52
N PHE A 26 11.37 -12.18 6.45
CA PHE A 26 10.24 -11.57 5.76
C PHE A 26 8.90 -11.92 6.40
N LEU A 27 8.17 -10.90 6.84
CA LEU A 27 6.85 -11.01 7.48
C LEU A 27 5.70 -11.26 6.49
N PHE A 28 5.95 -11.16 5.18
CA PHE A 28 4.92 -11.40 4.16
C PHE A 28 4.24 -12.77 4.32
N THR A 29 5.03 -13.78 4.69
CA THR A 29 4.54 -15.13 4.91
C THR A 29 4.91 -15.64 6.31
N PRO A 30 4.22 -15.20 7.38
CA PRO A 30 4.54 -15.61 8.76
C PRO A 30 4.60 -17.13 8.96
N ALA A 31 3.70 -17.86 8.27
CA ALA A 31 3.70 -19.32 8.30
C ALA A 31 4.97 -19.91 7.68
N TYR A 32 5.48 -19.34 6.59
CA TYR A 32 6.74 -19.79 5.98
C TYR A 32 7.93 -19.40 6.85
N MET A 33 7.95 -18.19 7.40
CA MET A 33 8.97 -17.75 8.36
C MET A 33 9.08 -18.71 9.54
N THR A 34 7.93 -19.11 10.11
CA THR A 34 7.88 -20.11 11.18
C THR A 34 8.39 -21.49 10.73
N LYS A 35 8.09 -21.89 9.49
CA LYS A 35 8.55 -23.17 8.94
C LYS A 35 10.07 -23.19 8.73
N VAL A 36 10.67 -22.08 8.29
CA VAL A 36 12.11 -21.98 8.01
C VAL A 36 12.91 -21.77 9.29
N ASN A 37 12.53 -20.79 10.10
CA ASN A 37 13.29 -20.39 11.30
C ASN A 37 12.93 -21.20 12.56
N GLY A 38 11.78 -21.87 12.54
CA GLY A 38 11.17 -22.46 13.74
C GLY A 38 10.44 -21.42 14.60
N MET A 39 9.46 -21.87 15.36
CA MET A 39 8.54 -21.01 16.13
C MET A 39 9.28 -20.09 17.13
N ALA A 40 10.25 -20.62 17.87
CA ALA A 40 10.93 -19.84 18.91
C ALA A 40 11.77 -18.70 18.35
N VAL A 41 12.47 -18.93 17.23
CA VAL A 41 13.28 -17.91 16.56
C VAL A 41 12.37 -16.87 15.91
N THR A 42 11.33 -17.29 15.19
CA THR A 42 10.33 -16.39 14.59
C THR A 42 9.70 -15.49 15.66
N PHE A 43 9.23 -16.08 16.76
CA PHE A 43 8.67 -15.31 17.88
C PHE A 43 9.66 -14.28 18.44
N ALA A 44 10.92 -14.67 18.63
CA ALA A 44 11.95 -13.75 19.10
C ALA A 44 12.28 -12.63 18.10
N MET A 45 12.23 -12.92 16.81
CA MET A 45 12.39 -11.91 15.75
C MET A 45 11.18 -10.95 15.73
N ASP A 46 9.97 -11.48 15.90
CA ASP A 46 8.73 -10.68 15.90
C ASP A 46 8.61 -9.72 17.09
N LEU A 47 9.36 -9.96 18.18
CA LEU A 47 9.41 -9.04 19.32
C LEU A 47 9.90 -7.63 18.96
N ALA A 48 10.68 -7.47 17.88
CA ALA A 48 11.10 -6.17 17.38
C ALA A 48 9.92 -5.29 16.96
N TYR A 49 8.81 -5.89 16.56
CA TYR A 49 7.64 -5.20 16.03
C TYR A 49 6.55 -4.93 17.07
N VAL A 50 6.75 -5.37 18.31
CA VAL A 50 5.73 -5.21 19.39
C VAL A 50 5.57 -3.76 19.82
N ALA A 51 6.65 -2.99 19.77
CA ALA A 51 6.65 -1.59 20.18
C ALA A 51 7.33 -0.71 19.12
N VAL A 52 6.65 0.37 18.76
CA VAL A 52 7.26 1.45 17.97
C VAL A 52 7.95 2.40 18.93
N GLU A 53 9.24 2.60 18.74
CA GLU A 53 10.00 3.55 19.57
C GLU A 53 9.58 4.99 19.23
N ARG A 54 9.44 5.80 20.28
CA ARG A 54 9.14 7.22 20.09
C ARG A 54 10.37 7.91 19.49
N PRO A 55 10.25 8.64 18.38
CA PRO A 55 11.38 9.35 17.79
C PRO A 55 12.02 10.32 18.79
N ALA A 56 13.34 10.49 18.71
CA ALA A 56 14.05 11.45 19.53
C ALA A 56 13.51 12.89 19.29
N GLY A 57 13.21 13.59 20.36
CA GLY A 57 12.63 14.94 20.28
C GLY A 57 11.13 14.99 19.99
N TYR A 58 10.43 13.85 19.93
CA TYR A 58 8.98 13.86 19.78
C TYR A 58 8.29 14.46 21.01
N ASP A 59 7.50 15.51 20.77
CA ASP A 59 6.58 16.08 21.75
C ASP A 59 5.16 16.07 21.19
N ALA A 60 4.21 15.52 21.96
CA ALA A 60 2.83 15.35 21.49
C ALA A 60 2.08 16.67 21.37
N ASP A 61 2.43 17.65 22.19
CA ASP A 61 1.75 18.96 22.17
C ASP A 61 2.32 19.81 21.04
N GLU A 62 3.61 19.77 20.78
CA GLU A 62 4.23 20.39 19.60
C GLU A 62 3.69 19.77 18.29
N ALA A 63 3.50 18.47 18.27
CA ALA A 63 2.87 17.78 17.12
C ALA A 63 1.43 18.28 16.89
N LYS A 64 0.62 18.42 17.95
CA LYS A 64 -0.74 18.96 17.85
C LYS A 64 -0.74 20.43 17.40
N GLU A 65 0.14 21.26 17.94
CA GLU A 65 0.28 22.66 17.51
C GLU A 65 0.67 22.76 16.03
N THR A 66 1.53 21.86 15.57
CA THR A 66 1.93 21.78 14.17
C THR A 66 0.76 21.37 13.30
N LEU A 67 0.02 20.34 13.67
CA LEU A 67 -1.17 19.89 12.93
C LEU A 67 -2.25 20.99 12.88
N ALA A 68 -2.47 21.68 13.98
CA ALA A 68 -3.46 22.76 14.04
C ALA A 68 -3.18 23.91 13.05
N LYS A 69 -1.93 24.12 12.64
CA LYS A 69 -1.55 25.11 11.60
C LYS A 69 -2.04 24.69 10.21
N TYR A 70 -2.23 23.41 9.99
CA TYR A 70 -2.67 22.81 8.73
C TYR A 70 -4.14 22.36 8.76
N GLU A 71 -4.81 22.48 9.92
CA GLU A 71 -6.26 22.30 9.97
C GLU A 71 -6.92 23.33 9.07
N THR A 72 -7.31 22.92 7.89
CA THR A 72 -8.22 23.68 7.06
C THR A 72 -9.55 23.73 7.80
N LYS A 73 -9.99 24.94 8.20
CA LYS A 73 -11.40 25.11 8.58
C LYS A 73 -12.19 24.59 7.40
N THR A 74 -12.91 23.50 7.60
CA THR A 74 -13.87 22.99 6.62
C THR A 74 -14.86 24.11 6.38
N THR A 75 -14.61 24.95 5.37
CA THR A 75 -15.67 25.69 4.71
C THR A 75 -16.63 24.61 4.23
N GLU A 76 -17.93 24.81 4.44
CA GLU A 76 -18.96 23.93 3.93
C GLU A 76 -18.60 23.64 2.46
N THR A 77 -18.05 22.45 2.22
CA THR A 77 -17.66 22.05 0.88
C THR A 77 -18.96 21.80 0.16
N ASP A 78 -19.23 22.59 -0.88
CA ASP A 78 -20.35 22.31 -1.75
C ASP A 78 -20.10 20.92 -2.37
N THR A 79 -20.86 19.95 -1.90
CA THR A 79 -20.70 18.54 -2.30
C THR A 79 -21.43 18.23 -3.61
N GLN A 80 -22.03 19.23 -4.26
CA GLN A 80 -22.89 19.01 -5.42
C GLN A 80 -22.12 18.67 -6.72
N ASP A 81 -20.82 19.04 -6.82
CA ASP A 81 -20.02 18.83 -8.03
C ASP A 81 -18.63 18.21 -7.73
N LEU A 82 -18.57 17.28 -6.79
CA LEU A 82 -17.31 16.60 -6.49
C LEU A 82 -16.93 15.64 -7.63
N PRO A 83 -15.66 15.66 -8.11
CA PRO A 83 -15.20 14.77 -9.17
C PRO A 83 -15.10 13.34 -8.69
N ASN A 84 -15.27 12.38 -9.59
CA ASN A 84 -14.85 11.00 -9.31
C ASN A 84 -13.34 10.93 -9.24
N ILE A 85 -12.81 10.12 -8.31
CA ILE A 85 -11.37 9.92 -8.10
C ILE A 85 -11.07 8.43 -8.29
N ILE A 86 -10.25 8.12 -9.30
CA ILE A 86 -9.78 6.77 -9.55
C ILE A 86 -8.27 6.79 -9.39
N VAL A 87 -7.78 5.98 -8.48
CA VAL A 87 -6.35 5.81 -8.20
C VAL A 87 -5.97 4.39 -8.57
N ILE A 88 -4.99 4.25 -9.44
CA ILE A 88 -4.43 2.96 -9.85
C ILE A 88 -2.98 2.93 -9.39
N MET A 89 -2.70 2.03 -8.45
CA MET A 89 -1.34 1.68 -8.07
C MET A 89 -0.88 0.54 -8.97
N ASP A 90 -0.15 0.89 -10.02
CA ASP A 90 0.32 -0.05 -11.02
C ASP A 90 1.55 -0.81 -10.48
N GLU A 91 1.31 -1.98 -9.89
CA GLU A 91 2.32 -2.75 -9.20
C GLU A 91 3.40 -3.26 -10.15
N ALA A 92 4.66 -3.14 -9.72
CA ALA A 92 5.85 -3.51 -10.46
C ALA A 92 6.01 -2.77 -11.81
N PHE A 93 5.25 -1.68 -12.04
CA PHE A 93 5.41 -0.83 -13.20
C PHE A 93 6.66 0.05 -13.07
N SER A 94 7.46 0.11 -14.11
CA SER A 94 8.68 0.92 -14.12
C SER A 94 9.09 1.25 -15.56
N ASP A 95 9.50 2.49 -15.79
CA ASP A 95 10.23 2.83 -17.02
C ASP A 95 11.64 2.24 -16.92
N LEU A 96 11.96 1.31 -17.82
CA LEU A 96 13.24 0.61 -17.84
C LEU A 96 14.44 1.55 -18.02
N LYS A 97 14.25 2.78 -18.53
CA LYS A 97 15.29 3.81 -18.60
C LYS A 97 15.86 4.20 -17.24
N VAL A 98 15.16 3.91 -16.15
CA VAL A 98 15.68 4.12 -14.78
C VAL A 98 16.97 3.31 -14.52
N LEU A 99 17.17 2.21 -15.24
CA LEU A 99 18.38 1.38 -15.15
C LEU A 99 19.55 1.90 -15.99
N GLY A 100 19.34 2.92 -16.83
CA GLY A 100 20.33 3.49 -17.72
C GLY A 100 19.84 3.63 -19.15
N PRO A 101 20.71 3.96 -20.10
CA PRO A 101 20.35 4.06 -21.51
C PRO A 101 19.79 2.73 -22.04
N LEU A 102 18.57 2.79 -22.57
CA LEU A 102 17.90 1.64 -23.17
C LEU A 102 17.56 1.98 -24.62
N GLU A 103 18.11 1.23 -25.54
CA GLU A 103 17.78 1.31 -26.97
C GLU A 103 16.86 0.14 -27.33
N THR A 104 15.71 0.45 -27.91
CA THR A 104 14.72 -0.51 -28.37
C THR A 104 14.33 -0.19 -29.81
N ASN A 105 13.88 -1.20 -30.55
CA ASN A 105 13.39 -1.02 -31.92
C ASN A 105 12.07 -0.26 -32.02
N GLU A 106 11.30 -0.22 -30.93
CA GLU A 106 10.03 0.50 -30.81
C GLU A 106 9.92 1.12 -29.42
N ASP A 107 9.09 2.13 -29.29
CA ASP A 107 8.76 2.70 -27.99
C ASP A 107 7.95 1.68 -27.17
N TYR A 108 8.52 1.19 -26.08
CA TYR A 108 7.91 0.18 -25.22
C TYR A 108 6.84 0.72 -24.25
N MET A 109 6.72 2.05 -24.12
CA MET A 109 5.75 2.72 -23.26
C MET A 109 5.16 3.97 -23.93
N PRO A 110 4.57 3.86 -25.15
CA PRO A 110 4.23 5.02 -25.94
C PRO A 110 3.21 5.96 -25.30
N LEU A 111 2.27 5.44 -24.51
CA LEU A 111 1.31 6.27 -23.80
C LEU A 111 1.98 7.09 -22.69
N MET A 112 2.76 6.44 -21.84
CA MET A 112 3.44 7.11 -20.72
C MET A 112 4.43 8.15 -21.21
N HIS A 113 5.21 7.83 -22.25
CA HIS A 113 6.15 8.80 -22.83
C HIS A 113 5.43 10.02 -23.43
N ARG A 114 4.26 9.84 -24.07
CA ARG A 114 3.45 10.98 -24.53
C ARG A 114 2.94 11.83 -23.36
N MET A 115 2.44 11.20 -22.29
CA MET A 115 1.99 11.91 -21.09
C MET A 115 3.12 12.73 -20.48
N GLN A 116 4.31 12.15 -20.36
CA GLN A 116 5.52 12.83 -19.86
C GLN A 116 5.96 14.00 -20.74
N GLN A 117 5.66 13.96 -22.03
CA GLN A 117 5.92 15.04 -22.97
C GLN A 117 4.87 16.18 -22.92
N GLY A 118 3.89 16.09 -22.04
CA GLY A 118 2.89 17.13 -21.83
C GLY A 118 1.63 16.95 -22.65
N GLU A 119 1.12 15.74 -22.75
CA GLU A 119 -0.20 15.49 -23.37
C GLU A 119 -1.28 16.29 -22.64
N LYS A 120 -2.31 16.76 -23.39
CA LYS A 120 -3.39 17.57 -22.85
C LYS A 120 -4.10 16.88 -21.69
N ASN A 121 -4.39 17.65 -20.63
CA ASN A 121 -5.03 17.18 -19.41
C ASN A 121 -4.21 16.15 -18.60
N THR A 122 -2.90 16.11 -18.78
CA THR A 122 -2.01 15.27 -17.98
C THR A 122 -1.08 16.12 -17.12
N VAL A 123 -0.79 15.61 -15.92
CA VAL A 123 0.24 16.12 -15.03
C VAL A 123 1.12 14.94 -14.67
N THR A 124 2.43 15.08 -14.87
CA THR A 124 3.39 14.02 -14.53
C THR A 124 4.39 14.51 -13.50
N GLY A 125 4.93 13.60 -12.71
CA GLY A 125 5.91 13.91 -11.68
C GLY A 125 6.44 12.64 -11.02
N TYR A 126 7.21 12.83 -9.96
CA TYR A 126 7.76 11.74 -9.15
C TYR A 126 7.22 11.85 -7.74
N VAL A 127 6.84 10.71 -7.18
CA VAL A 127 6.50 10.56 -5.76
C VAL A 127 7.64 9.82 -5.09
N GLN A 128 8.15 10.36 -3.99
CA GLN A 128 9.12 9.64 -3.16
C GLN A 128 8.39 8.78 -2.14
N THR A 129 8.79 7.53 -2.05
CA THR A 129 8.35 6.60 -1.02
C THR A 129 9.53 6.21 -0.14
N SER A 130 9.30 5.92 1.13
CA SER A 130 10.32 5.36 2.02
C SER A 130 10.44 3.84 1.91
N VAL A 131 9.65 3.23 1.03
CA VAL A 131 9.62 1.77 0.81
C VAL A 131 10.61 1.37 -0.28
N CYS A 132 11.41 0.36 -0.01
CA CYS A 132 12.36 -0.23 -0.95
C CYS A 132 12.03 -1.71 -1.20
N GLY A 133 12.02 -2.10 -2.48
CA GLY A 133 12.07 -3.50 -2.88
C GLY A 133 10.84 -4.34 -2.51
N GLY A 134 9.71 -4.13 -3.14
CA GLY A 134 8.46 -4.83 -2.85
C GLY A 134 7.68 -4.18 -1.69
N ASN A 135 6.97 -4.98 -0.87
CA ASN A 135 6.14 -4.49 0.24
C ASN A 135 5.09 -3.47 -0.22
N THR A 136 4.32 -3.81 -1.22
CA THR A 136 3.27 -2.98 -1.81
C THR A 136 2.34 -2.36 -0.75
N ALA A 137 1.97 -3.14 0.28
CA ALA A 137 1.11 -2.70 1.37
C ALA A 137 1.70 -1.52 2.18
N ASP A 138 3.01 -1.36 2.22
CA ASP A 138 3.67 -0.25 2.91
C ASP A 138 3.53 1.04 2.09
N SER A 139 3.65 0.96 0.76
CA SER A 139 3.38 2.09 -0.14
C SER A 139 1.90 2.47 -0.13
N GLU A 140 1.00 1.48 -0.10
CA GLU A 140 -0.45 1.72 0.09
C GLU A 140 -0.72 2.45 1.41
N PHE A 141 -0.07 2.00 2.51
CA PHE A 141 -0.19 2.63 3.81
C PHE A 141 0.24 4.10 3.78
N GLU A 142 1.40 4.40 3.18
CA GLU A 142 1.88 5.78 3.05
C GLU A 142 0.90 6.63 2.23
N PHE A 143 0.43 6.13 1.09
CA PHE A 143 -0.50 6.84 0.23
C PHE A 143 -1.86 7.07 0.89
N LEU A 144 -2.45 6.02 1.46
CA LEU A 144 -3.81 6.08 1.99
C LEU A 144 -3.91 6.83 3.33
N THR A 145 -2.86 6.79 4.14
CA THR A 145 -2.91 7.40 5.49
C THR A 145 -2.14 8.71 5.61
N GLY A 146 -1.25 9.01 4.65
CA GLY A 146 -0.32 10.14 4.77
C GLY A 146 0.78 9.94 5.82
N ASN A 147 0.84 8.77 6.46
CA ASN A 147 1.92 8.43 7.40
C ASN A 147 3.14 7.91 6.62
N THR A 148 4.29 7.87 7.29
CA THR A 148 5.53 7.35 6.71
C THR A 148 6.00 6.09 7.41
N MET A 149 6.63 5.19 6.65
CA MET A 149 7.32 4.01 7.18
C MET A 149 8.62 4.36 7.92
N ALA A 150 9.15 5.57 7.74
CA ALA A 150 10.48 5.97 8.21
C ALA A 150 10.69 5.85 9.73
N PHE A 151 9.62 5.87 10.53
CA PHE A 151 9.67 5.76 11.99
C PHE A 151 9.24 4.39 12.52
N LEU A 152 8.92 3.46 11.65
CA LEU A 152 8.58 2.10 12.03
C LEU A 152 9.85 1.22 12.04
N PRO A 153 9.88 0.14 12.84
CA PRO A 153 10.97 -0.83 12.78
C PRO A 153 11.18 -1.34 11.36
N ASN A 154 12.43 -1.51 10.96
CA ASN A 154 12.76 -2.00 9.63
C ASN A 154 12.07 -3.34 9.34
N GLY A 155 11.46 -3.48 8.17
CA GLY A 155 10.67 -4.66 7.78
C GLY A 155 9.26 -4.71 8.38
N SER A 156 8.79 -3.63 9.03
CA SER A 156 7.40 -3.52 9.48
C SER A 156 6.43 -3.55 8.30
N ILE A 157 5.27 -4.15 8.56
CA ILE A 157 4.14 -4.17 7.63
C ILE A 157 2.90 -3.68 8.40
N PRO A 158 2.55 -2.39 8.31
CA PRO A 158 1.49 -1.79 9.11
C PRO A 158 0.15 -2.52 9.02
N TYR A 159 -0.20 -3.02 7.85
CA TYR A 159 -1.41 -3.79 7.61
C TYR A 159 -1.48 -5.06 8.47
N GLN A 160 -0.35 -5.68 8.75
CA GLN A 160 -0.31 -6.89 9.56
C GLN A 160 -0.13 -6.60 11.06
N GLN A 161 0.57 -5.51 11.40
CA GLN A 161 1.06 -5.28 12.75
C GLN A 161 0.34 -4.15 13.49
N TYR A 162 0.06 -3.02 12.84
CA TYR A 162 -0.33 -1.79 13.54
C TYR A 162 -1.76 -1.34 13.28
N ILE A 163 -2.34 -1.60 12.10
CA ILE A 163 -3.72 -1.23 11.83
C ILE A 163 -4.65 -2.29 12.44
N LYS A 164 -5.12 -2.02 13.66
CA LYS A 164 -6.01 -2.90 14.44
C LYS A 164 -7.36 -2.25 14.73
N SER A 165 -7.52 -0.98 14.41
CA SER A 165 -8.74 -0.19 14.60
C SER A 165 -8.87 0.82 13.48
N ARG A 166 -9.99 1.53 13.45
CA ARG A 166 -10.25 2.58 12.47
C ARG A 166 -9.12 3.61 12.48
N THR A 167 -8.50 3.80 11.34
CA THR A 167 -7.34 4.67 11.15
C THR A 167 -7.72 5.80 10.19
N PRO A 168 -7.39 7.07 10.51
CA PRO A 168 -7.58 8.17 9.57
C PRO A 168 -6.90 7.90 8.24
N SER A 169 -7.62 8.15 7.16
CA SER A 169 -7.14 7.85 5.81
C SER A 169 -7.84 8.70 4.76
N LEU A 170 -7.28 8.73 3.56
CA LEU A 170 -7.89 9.37 2.38
C LEU A 170 -9.29 8.80 2.10
N ALA A 171 -9.46 7.47 2.15
CA ALA A 171 -10.75 6.83 1.93
C ALA A 171 -11.78 7.25 2.99
N GLY A 172 -11.39 7.25 4.27
CA GLY A 172 -12.24 7.71 5.37
C GLY A 172 -12.62 9.19 5.25
N TYR A 173 -11.69 10.03 4.81
CA TYR A 173 -11.94 11.44 4.56
C TYR A 173 -12.92 11.66 3.39
N LEU A 174 -12.66 11.06 2.24
CA LEU A 174 -13.54 11.17 1.06
C LEU A 174 -14.94 10.60 1.36
N LYS A 175 -15.03 9.51 2.10
CA LYS A 175 -16.30 8.99 2.58
C LYS A 175 -17.07 10.02 3.41
N SER A 176 -16.40 10.79 4.27
CA SER A 176 -17.04 11.85 5.06
C SER A 176 -17.58 12.99 4.20
N LEU A 177 -17.05 13.17 2.99
CA LEU A 177 -17.54 14.12 1.98
C LEU A 177 -18.67 13.54 1.10
N GLY A 178 -19.09 12.29 1.33
CA GLY A 178 -20.20 11.67 0.61
C GLY A 178 -19.80 10.72 -0.53
N TYR A 179 -18.51 10.46 -0.73
CA TYR A 179 -18.07 9.51 -1.74
C TYR A 179 -18.51 8.08 -1.42
N ALA A 180 -18.84 7.31 -2.45
CA ALA A 180 -18.85 5.87 -2.41
C ALA A 180 -17.41 5.38 -2.57
N THR A 181 -16.93 4.51 -1.67
CA THR A 181 -15.52 4.11 -1.59
C THR A 181 -15.35 2.64 -1.96
N TYR A 182 -14.43 2.38 -2.88
CA TYR A 182 -14.13 1.07 -3.44
C TYR A 182 -12.64 0.79 -3.35
N ALA A 183 -12.27 -0.40 -2.87
CA ALA A 183 -10.90 -0.91 -2.97
C ALA A 183 -10.90 -2.21 -3.77
N GLN A 184 -10.05 -2.28 -4.80
CA GLN A 184 -10.02 -3.38 -5.76
C GLN A 184 -8.60 -3.93 -5.90
N HIS A 185 -8.47 -5.26 -5.87
CA HIS A 185 -7.21 -5.93 -6.08
C HIS A 185 -7.43 -7.31 -6.69
N PRO A 186 -6.98 -7.56 -7.93
CA PRO A 186 -7.22 -8.82 -8.65
C PRO A 186 -6.38 -9.99 -8.10
N TYR A 187 -6.29 -10.11 -6.77
CA TYR A 187 -5.61 -11.17 -6.07
C TYR A 187 -6.30 -11.54 -4.76
N GLN A 188 -5.71 -12.46 -4.00
CA GLN A 188 -6.31 -12.99 -2.76
C GLN A 188 -6.57 -11.90 -1.72
N ALA A 189 -7.77 -11.87 -1.19
CA ALA A 189 -8.21 -10.94 -0.16
C ALA A 189 -7.31 -10.93 1.11
N SER A 190 -6.80 -12.13 1.47
CA SER A 190 -5.90 -12.29 2.62
C SER A 190 -4.49 -11.76 2.40
N GLY A 191 -4.11 -11.45 1.16
CA GLY A 191 -2.82 -10.85 0.83
C GLY A 191 -2.63 -9.54 1.58
N TRP A 192 -1.58 -9.44 2.40
CA TRP A 192 -1.32 -8.31 3.31
C TRP A 192 -2.46 -8.00 4.29
N ASN A 193 -3.43 -8.90 4.53
CA ASN A 193 -4.64 -8.67 5.33
C ASN A 193 -5.54 -7.55 4.78
N ARG A 194 -5.56 -7.30 3.48
CA ARG A 194 -6.35 -6.23 2.87
C ARG A 194 -7.83 -6.33 3.19
N ASP A 195 -8.37 -7.55 3.22
CA ASP A 195 -9.76 -7.84 3.61
C ASP A 195 -10.15 -7.28 5.00
N LYS A 196 -9.19 -7.21 5.92
CA LYS A 196 -9.38 -6.69 7.28
C LYS A 196 -9.04 -5.22 7.40
N VAL A 197 -8.04 -4.77 6.65
CA VAL A 197 -7.48 -3.42 6.81
C VAL A 197 -8.26 -2.38 6.02
N TYR A 198 -8.67 -2.67 4.80
CA TYR A 198 -9.40 -1.69 3.99
C TYR A 198 -10.68 -1.16 4.64
N PRO A 199 -11.52 -1.99 5.31
CA PRO A 199 -12.65 -1.46 6.09
C PRO A 199 -12.22 -0.52 7.23
N LEU A 200 -11.08 -0.78 7.87
CA LEU A 200 -10.53 0.08 8.93
C LEU A 200 -10.00 1.41 8.38
N LEU A 201 -9.62 1.45 7.11
CA LEU A 201 -9.25 2.65 6.37
C LEU A 201 -10.45 3.38 5.76
N GLY A 202 -11.67 2.85 5.86
CA GLY A 202 -12.89 3.54 5.45
C GLY A 202 -13.45 3.13 4.10
N PHE A 203 -12.95 2.09 3.46
CA PHE A 203 -13.57 1.52 2.27
C PHE A 203 -14.84 0.74 2.63
N ASP A 204 -15.90 0.94 1.86
CA ASP A 204 -17.19 0.26 2.04
C ASP A 204 -17.34 -0.96 1.12
N ASN A 205 -16.74 -0.88 -0.05
CA ASN A 205 -16.84 -1.91 -1.08
C ASN A 205 -15.44 -2.46 -1.35
N LEU A 206 -15.33 -3.78 -1.36
CA LEU A 206 -14.07 -4.48 -1.57
C LEU A 206 -14.27 -5.52 -2.66
N ASP A 207 -13.44 -5.49 -3.69
CA ASP A 207 -13.41 -6.49 -4.74
C ASP A 207 -12.02 -7.14 -4.80
N PHE A 208 -12.00 -8.46 -4.67
CA PHE A 208 -10.80 -9.27 -4.75
C PHE A 208 -10.93 -10.30 -5.88
N MET A 209 -9.94 -11.13 -6.08
CA MET A 209 -9.86 -12.08 -7.19
C MET A 209 -11.15 -12.86 -7.42
N GLU A 210 -11.86 -13.25 -6.37
CA GLU A 210 -13.11 -14.00 -6.44
C GLU A 210 -14.32 -13.18 -6.94
N ASP A 211 -14.22 -11.87 -6.95
CA ASP A 211 -15.28 -10.96 -7.42
C ASP A 211 -15.17 -10.64 -8.90
N TYR A 212 -13.99 -10.87 -9.49
CA TYR A 212 -13.74 -10.68 -10.91
C TYR A 212 -14.39 -11.80 -11.74
N ARG A 213 -15.04 -11.42 -12.82
CA ARG A 213 -15.75 -12.35 -13.73
C ARG A 213 -15.24 -12.19 -15.16
N ASP A 214 -15.31 -13.27 -15.93
CA ASP A 214 -14.97 -13.29 -17.36
C ASP A 214 -13.58 -12.70 -17.68
N VAL A 215 -12.60 -13.01 -16.84
CA VAL A 215 -11.26 -12.42 -16.89
C VAL A 215 -10.31 -13.20 -17.78
N SER A 216 -9.38 -12.48 -18.38
CA SER A 216 -8.19 -13.06 -19.01
C SER A 216 -7.01 -13.12 -18.03
N TYR A 217 -6.08 -14.01 -18.31
CA TYR A 217 -4.88 -14.19 -17.48
C TYR A 217 -3.63 -13.94 -18.30
N VAL A 218 -2.66 -13.26 -17.69
CA VAL A 218 -1.29 -13.17 -18.19
C VAL A 218 -0.39 -13.83 -17.15
N ARG A 219 0.37 -14.83 -17.58
CA ARG A 219 1.06 -15.72 -16.66
C ARG A 219 0.07 -16.37 -15.67
N ASN A 220 0.19 -16.07 -14.39
CA ASN A 220 -0.67 -16.65 -13.35
C ASN A 220 -1.64 -15.63 -12.74
N TYR A 221 -1.70 -14.42 -13.25
CA TYR A 221 -2.46 -13.32 -12.69
C TYR A 221 -3.56 -12.84 -13.63
N ILE A 222 -4.63 -12.30 -13.06
CA ILE A 222 -5.65 -11.57 -13.83
C ILE A 222 -4.95 -10.45 -14.60
N SER A 223 -5.27 -10.32 -15.88
CA SER A 223 -4.63 -9.32 -16.75
C SER A 223 -5.01 -7.89 -16.34
N ASP A 224 -4.10 -6.95 -16.57
CA ASP A 224 -4.38 -5.53 -16.35
C ASP A 224 -5.57 -5.06 -17.21
N ALA A 225 -5.75 -5.63 -18.40
CA ALA A 225 -6.92 -5.33 -19.24
C ALA A 225 -8.22 -5.69 -18.51
N SER A 226 -8.32 -6.90 -17.94
CA SER A 226 -9.50 -7.31 -17.18
C SER A 226 -9.67 -6.52 -15.88
N ASP A 227 -8.60 -6.12 -15.23
CA ASP A 227 -8.63 -5.27 -14.04
C ASP A 227 -9.16 -3.86 -14.37
N MET A 228 -8.68 -3.26 -15.47
CA MET A 228 -9.20 -1.97 -15.94
C MET A 228 -10.68 -2.03 -16.35
N GLU A 229 -11.12 -3.12 -17.00
CA GLU A 229 -12.54 -3.34 -17.30
C GLU A 229 -13.37 -3.40 -16.03
N HIS A 230 -12.91 -4.07 -14.98
CA HIS A 230 -13.59 -4.14 -13.70
C HIS A 230 -13.70 -2.76 -13.00
N ILE A 231 -12.66 -1.93 -13.07
CA ILE A 231 -12.72 -0.53 -12.60
C ILE A 231 -13.80 0.25 -13.34
N ILE A 232 -13.84 0.13 -14.67
CA ILE A 232 -14.85 0.81 -15.51
C ILE A 232 -16.26 0.35 -15.15
N GLU A 233 -16.48 -0.96 -15.00
CA GLU A 233 -17.76 -1.50 -14.58
C GLU A 233 -18.21 -0.97 -13.22
N THR A 234 -17.31 -0.94 -12.24
CA THR A 234 -17.58 -0.39 -10.91
C THR A 234 -17.97 1.10 -11.00
N TYR A 235 -17.24 1.86 -11.78
CA TYR A 235 -17.56 3.27 -12.03
C TYR A 235 -18.93 3.44 -12.67
N GLU A 236 -19.25 2.66 -13.71
CA GLU A 236 -20.54 2.73 -14.39
C GLU A 236 -21.71 2.32 -13.46
N LYS A 237 -21.52 1.28 -12.66
CA LYS A 237 -22.51 0.88 -11.65
C LYS A 237 -22.71 1.95 -10.58
N ASN A 238 -21.63 2.63 -10.16
CA ASN A 238 -21.73 3.70 -9.16
C ASN A 238 -22.53 4.91 -9.63
N LYS A 239 -22.58 5.21 -10.92
CA LYS A 239 -23.37 6.32 -11.46
C LYS A 239 -24.83 6.29 -11.01
N ALA A 240 -25.41 5.09 -10.87
CA ALA A 240 -26.78 4.93 -10.40
C ALA A 240 -26.98 5.38 -8.92
N SER A 241 -25.91 5.47 -8.14
CA SER A 241 -25.98 5.92 -6.75
C SER A 241 -26.13 7.45 -6.60
N GLY A 242 -25.79 8.21 -7.64
CA GLY A 242 -25.72 9.68 -7.61
C GLY A 242 -24.59 10.23 -6.73
N LYS A 243 -23.69 9.37 -6.21
CA LYS A 243 -22.55 9.76 -5.39
C LYS A 243 -21.28 9.81 -6.24
N PRO A 244 -20.31 10.70 -5.93
CA PRO A 244 -18.99 10.60 -6.51
C PRO A 244 -18.32 9.29 -6.04
N ALA A 245 -17.53 8.67 -6.91
CA ALA A 245 -16.77 7.46 -6.60
C ALA A 245 -15.34 7.79 -6.20
N PHE A 246 -14.85 7.13 -5.17
CA PHE A 246 -13.42 6.95 -4.91
C PHE A 246 -13.09 5.48 -5.11
N ILE A 247 -12.35 5.18 -6.16
CA ILE A 247 -11.89 3.82 -6.48
C ILE A 247 -10.38 3.78 -6.31
N PHE A 248 -9.92 2.92 -5.43
CA PHE A 248 -8.50 2.62 -5.23
C PHE A 248 -8.24 1.20 -5.73
N ASN A 249 -7.38 1.07 -6.72
CA ASN A 249 -7.02 -0.22 -7.31
C ASN A 249 -5.52 -0.45 -7.16
N VAL A 250 -5.14 -1.70 -6.94
CA VAL A 250 -3.76 -2.18 -6.96
C VAL A 250 -3.67 -3.33 -7.96
N THR A 251 -2.94 -3.14 -9.05
CA THR A 251 -2.81 -4.16 -10.11
C THR A 251 -2.01 -5.38 -9.63
N MET A 252 -2.00 -6.47 -10.41
CA MET A 252 -1.27 -7.68 -10.04
C MET A 252 -0.52 -8.34 -11.20
N GLN A 253 -0.86 -8.04 -12.44
CA GLN A 253 -0.33 -8.76 -13.63
C GLN A 253 1.20 -8.82 -13.65
N ASN A 254 1.86 -7.74 -13.28
CA ASN A 254 3.31 -7.58 -13.40
C ASN A 254 4.09 -8.02 -12.17
N HIS A 255 3.41 -8.57 -11.17
CA HIS A 255 4.05 -9.09 -9.97
C HIS A 255 5.15 -10.11 -10.31
N GLY A 256 6.27 -10.05 -9.58
CA GLY A 256 7.39 -10.96 -9.73
C GLY A 256 7.01 -12.42 -9.46
N CYS A 257 7.74 -13.35 -10.09
CA CYS A 257 7.56 -14.81 -9.90
C CYS A 257 8.26 -15.27 -8.63
#